data_39df695425e6f16b4d636ca0ad94357b
#
_entry.id   39df695425e6f16b4d636ca0ad94357b
#
_cell.length_a   1.000
_cell.length_b   1.000
_cell.length_c   1.000
_cell.angle_alpha   90.00
_cell.angle_beta   90.00
_cell.angle_gamma   90.00
#
_symmetry.space_group_name_H-M   'P 1'
#
loop_
_entity.id
_entity.type
_entity.pdbx_description
1 polymer ?
#
loop_
_entity_poly.entity_id
_entity_poly.type
_entity_poly.pdbx_seq_one_letter_code
_entity_poly.pdbx_strand_id
1 'polypeptide(L)'
;VGTGAVGRARALGLAAGVVLDAIFADPRNPVHPVALFGRAAGLVERRLYGRSRARGVAYVAACVGSAAALGVVAERLTRRSPAARTAVTAAATWAVLGGTSLGREGAYMSAALERGDVTAARARLPHLCGRDPSALSSGELARATVESIAENTSDAVVAPLVWGAVAGVPGLLAYRAVNTLDAMVGHRSARYERFGWAAARLDDVANFVPARITGVLASLVAPLVGGSSRQAAAMLRRDGHRHPSPNSGRCEAAFAGALGVRLGGRNDYGGRIEHRPEMGEGDPPAVTDISRSVRLARAVNLTAATLAAATAWAVHRRRRR
;
A
#
# COMPACT_ATOMS: atom_id res chain seq x y z
N VAL A 1 -29.29 -3.65 -15.80
CA VAL A 1 -27.96 -4.01 -16.35
C VAL A 1 -27.63 -5.41 -15.88
N GLY A 2 -27.41 -6.35 -16.80
CA GLY A 2 -27.09 -7.75 -16.45
C GLY A 2 -25.76 -7.85 -15.69
N THR A 3 -25.64 -8.88 -14.82
CA THR A 3 -24.45 -9.11 -13.98
C THR A 3 -23.11 -9.09 -14.74
N GLY A 4 -23.11 -9.58 -15.99
CA GLY A 4 -21.92 -9.56 -16.85
C GLY A 4 -21.46 -8.15 -17.28
N ALA A 5 -22.39 -7.21 -17.43
CA ALA A 5 -22.06 -5.80 -17.74
C ALA A 5 -21.47 -5.09 -16.51
N VAL A 6 -21.91 -5.45 -15.30
CA VAL A 6 -21.34 -4.93 -14.05
C VAL A 6 -19.88 -5.35 -13.88
N GLY A 7 -19.58 -6.64 -14.08
CA GLY A 7 -18.22 -7.15 -13.99
C GLY A 7 -17.28 -6.54 -15.03
N ARG A 8 -17.76 -6.38 -16.26
CA ARG A 8 -17.00 -5.72 -17.32
C ARG A 8 -16.71 -4.25 -17.00
N ALA A 9 -17.71 -3.50 -16.54
CA ALA A 9 -17.55 -2.10 -16.17
C ALA A 9 -16.56 -1.94 -15.01
N ARG A 10 -16.60 -2.83 -14.00
CA ARG A 10 -15.63 -2.84 -12.89
C ARG A 10 -14.22 -3.15 -13.38
N ALA A 11 -14.04 -4.19 -14.19
CA ALA A 11 -12.73 -4.56 -14.75
C ALA A 11 -12.11 -3.41 -15.56
N LEU A 12 -12.89 -2.81 -16.47
CA LEU A 12 -12.45 -1.66 -17.27
C LEU A 12 -12.15 -0.44 -16.38
N GLY A 13 -12.96 -0.19 -15.35
CA GLY A 13 -12.74 0.89 -14.41
C GLY A 13 -11.46 0.74 -13.61
N LEU A 14 -11.16 -0.46 -13.10
CA LEU A 14 -9.90 -0.75 -12.41
C LEU A 14 -8.70 -0.52 -13.34
N ALA A 15 -8.73 -1.08 -14.56
CA ALA A 15 -7.67 -0.91 -15.53
C ALA A 15 -7.46 0.58 -15.90
N ALA A 16 -8.55 1.31 -16.18
CA ALA A 16 -8.50 2.73 -16.50
C ALA A 16 -7.94 3.56 -15.33
N GLY A 17 -8.32 3.25 -14.08
CA GLY A 17 -7.79 3.92 -12.89
C GLY A 17 -6.30 3.72 -12.68
N VAL A 18 -5.77 2.52 -12.99
CA VAL A 18 -4.32 2.27 -13.01
C VAL A 18 -3.61 3.09 -14.08
N VAL A 19 -4.20 3.22 -15.27
CA VAL A 19 -3.66 4.08 -16.33
C VAL A 19 -3.68 5.56 -15.90
N LEU A 20 -4.75 6.01 -15.24
CA LEU A 20 -4.82 7.37 -14.71
C LEU A 20 -3.75 7.62 -13.63
N ASP A 21 -3.49 6.66 -12.72
CA ASP A 21 -2.37 6.76 -11.76
C ASP A 21 -1.02 6.86 -12.49
N ALA A 22 -0.81 6.05 -13.53
CA ALA A 22 0.43 6.08 -14.31
C ALA A 22 0.69 7.42 -15.00
N ILE A 23 -0.37 8.11 -15.46
CA ILE A 23 -0.28 9.40 -16.19
C ILE A 23 -0.18 10.56 -15.21
N PHE A 24 -1.11 10.64 -14.26
CA PHE A 24 -1.28 11.82 -13.41
C PHE A 24 -0.59 11.71 -12.05
N ALA A 25 -0.34 10.48 -11.56
CA ALA A 25 0.09 10.21 -10.18
C ALA A 25 -0.87 10.83 -9.14
N ASP A 26 -0.43 10.96 -7.88
CA ASP A 26 -1.15 11.75 -6.88
C ASP A 26 -0.85 13.23 -7.06
N PRO A 27 -1.83 14.07 -7.37
CA PRO A 27 -1.62 15.50 -7.35
C PRO A 27 -1.33 15.95 -5.90
N ARG A 28 -0.22 16.66 -5.71
CA ARG A 28 0.14 17.28 -4.43
C ARG A 28 -0.79 18.47 -4.14
N ASN A 29 -2.08 18.18 -4.03
CA ASN A 29 -3.14 19.17 -3.86
C ASN A 29 -3.87 18.89 -2.53
N PRO A 30 -4.06 19.90 -1.68
CA PRO A 30 -4.84 19.77 -0.45
C PRO A 30 -6.29 19.34 -0.69
N VAL A 31 -6.82 19.42 -1.91
CA VAL A 31 -8.15 18.91 -2.26
C VAL A 31 -8.16 17.46 -2.77
N HIS A 32 -7.01 16.76 -2.77
CA HIS A 32 -6.98 15.32 -3.09
C HIS A 32 -7.93 14.54 -2.19
N PRO A 33 -8.75 13.59 -2.70
CA PRO A 33 -9.77 12.88 -1.91
C PRO A 33 -9.25 12.24 -0.63
N VAL A 34 -8.05 11.65 -0.65
CA VAL A 34 -7.41 11.06 0.55
C VAL A 34 -7.03 12.12 1.58
N ALA A 35 -6.53 13.28 1.13
CA ALA A 35 -6.22 14.40 2.03
C ALA A 35 -7.49 15.01 2.65
N LEU A 36 -8.57 15.11 1.86
CA LEU A 36 -9.90 15.52 2.36
C LEU A 36 -10.42 14.53 3.40
N PHE A 37 -10.33 13.22 3.12
CA PHE A 37 -10.70 12.18 4.08
C PHE A 37 -9.87 12.29 5.37
N GLY A 38 -8.55 12.43 5.27
CA GLY A 38 -7.68 12.59 6.45
C GLY A 38 -8.05 13.79 7.31
N ARG A 39 -8.40 14.94 6.70
CA ARG A 39 -8.89 16.11 7.44
C ARG A 39 -10.23 15.86 8.13
N ALA A 40 -11.17 15.22 7.42
CA ALA A 40 -12.46 14.84 8.01
C ALA A 40 -12.29 13.85 9.17
N ALA A 41 -11.43 12.83 8.99
CA ALA A 41 -11.07 11.88 10.04
C ALA A 41 -10.45 12.57 11.26
N GLY A 42 -9.59 13.58 11.08
CA GLY A 42 -9.04 14.38 12.15
C GLY A 42 -10.10 15.21 12.90
N LEU A 43 -11.17 15.66 12.23
CA LEU A 43 -12.31 16.31 12.89
C LEU A 43 -13.11 15.32 13.75
N VAL A 44 -13.34 14.10 13.23
CA VAL A 44 -14.00 13.02 13.95
C VAL A 44 -13.16 12.57 15.15
N GLU A 45 -11.82 12.44 14.95
CA GLU A 45 -10.89 12.13 16.04
C GLU A 45 -11.03 13.11 17.19
N ARG A 46 -10.97 14.42 16.93
CA ARG A 46 -11.10 15.45 17.97
C ARG A 46 -12.37 15.32 18.81
N ARG A 47 -13.47 14.83 18.23
CA ARG A 47 -14.75 14.64 18.94
C ARG A 47 -14.84 13.31 19.70
N LEU A 48 -14.23 12.27 19.16
CA LEU A 48 -14.35 10.91 19.71
C LEU A 48 -13.13 10.49 20.54
N TYR A 49 -12.01 11.25 20.48
CA TYR A 49 -10.78 10.87 21.15
C TYR A 49 -10.99 10.60 22.64
N GLY A 50 -10.36 9.54 23.12
CA GLY A 50 -10.26 9.19 24.53
C GLY A 50 -9.39 7.94 24.66
N ARG A 51 -8.78 7.75 25.82
CA ARG A 51 -7.90 6.59 26.12
C ARG A 51 -8.71 5.29 26.26
N SER A 52 -9.50 4.94 25.23
CA SER A 52 -10.42 3.80 25.23
C SER A 52 -10.44 3.11 23.89
N ARG A 53 -10.37 1.77 23.88
CA ARG A 53 -10.54 0.95 22.67
C ARG A 53 -11.94 1.11 22.08
N ALA A 54 -12.99 1.20 22.89
CA ALA A 54 -14.36 1.38 22.41
C ALA A 54 -14.53 2.67 21.60
N ARG A 55 -13.93 3.78 22.05
CA ARG A 55 -13.93 5.05 21.30
C ARG A 55 -13.14 4.92 19.99
N GLY A 56 -12.02 4.18 20.00
CA GLY A 56 -11.27 3.86 18.78
C GLY A 56 -12.09 3.04 17.78
N VAL A 57 -12.83 2.04 18.25
CA VAL A 57 -13.76 1.26 17.43
C VAL A 57 -14.84 2.16 16.82
N ALA A 58 -15.47 3.03 17.62
CA ALA A 58 -16.48 3.97 17.14
C ALA A 58 -15.93 4.94 16.09
N TYR A 59 -14.70 5.45 16.29
CA TYR A 59 -13.99 6.28 15.32
C TYR A 59 -13.75 5.57 14.00
N VAL A 60 -13.19 4.36 14.04
CA VAL A 60 -12.92 3.55 12.84
C VAL A 60 -14.22 3.20 12.13
N ALA A 61 -15.25 2.76 12.86
CA ALA A 61 -16.56 2.41 12.29
C ALA A 61 -17.21 3.62 11.59
N ALA A 62 -17.17 4.80 12.20
CA ALA A 62 -17.69 6.03 11.59
C ALA A 62 -16.95 6.39 10.31
N CYS A 63 -15.61 6.44 10.33
CA CYS A 63 -14.80 6.85 9.20
C CYS A 63 -14.82 5.83 8.05
N VAL A 64 -14.60 4.55 8.34
CA VAL A 64 -14.59 3.49 7.32
C VAL A 64 -16.02 3.24 6.80
N GLY A 65 -17.01 3.25 7.69
CA GLY A 65 -18.43 3.11 7.33
C GLY A 65 -18.90 4.21 6.40
N SER A 66 -18.54 5.47 6.65
CA SER A 66 -18.88 6.59 5.77
C SER A 66 -18.19 6.49 4.40
N ALA A 67 -16.91 6.08 4.34
CA ALA A 67 -16.20 5.86 3.08
C ALA A 67 -16.85 4.70 2.27
N ALA A 68 -17.16 3.59 2.92
CA ALA A 68 -17.87 2.47 2.29
C ALA A 68 -19.27 2.89 1.78
N ALA A 69 -20.03 3.63 2.59
CA ALA A 69 -21.37 4.13 2.23
C ALA A 69 -21.30 5.06 1.00
N LEU A 70 -20.31 5.96 0.93
CA LEU A 70 -20.06 6.80 -0.24
C LEU A 70 -19.86 5.94 -1.50
N GLY A 71 -19.05 4.88 -1.40
CA GLY A 71 -18.84 3.94 -2.49
C GLY A 71 -20.12 3.22 -2.91
N VAL A 72 -20.95 2.78 -1.96
CA VAL A 72 -22.25 2.16 -2.24
C VAL A 72 -23.19 3.14 -2.95
N VAL A 73 -23.24 4.39 -2.49
CA VAL A 73 -24.07 5.43 -3.14
C VAL A 73 -23.60 5.66 -4.56
N ALA A 74 -22.29 5.81 -4.78
CA ALA A 74 -21.71 6.00 -6.11
C ALA A 74 -22.06 4.83 -7.07
N GLU A 75 -21.96 3.58 -6.61
CA GLU A 75 -22.37 2.42 -7.41
C GLU A 75 -23.88 2.36 -7.66
N ARG A 76 -24.72 2.79 -6.70
CA ARG A 76 -26.18 2.84 -6.87
C ARG A 76 -26.60 3.89 -7.88
N LEU A 77 -26.01 5.09 -7.84
CA LEU A 77 -26.30 6.16 -8.79
C LEU A 77 -25.91 5.79 -10.23
N THR A 78 -24.86 4.99 -10.39
CA THR A 78 -24.36 4.55 -11.70
C THR A 78 -24.91 3.21 -12.18
N ARG A 79 -25.83 2.59 -11.43
CA ARG A 79 -26.32 1.21 -11.71
C ARG A 79 -26.95 1.03 -13.10
N ARG A 80 -27.51 2.09 -13.69
CA ARG A 80 -28.20 2.03 -14.98
C ARG A 80 -27.27 2.26 -16.18
N SER A 81 -26.07 2.84 -15.97
CA SER A 81 -25.11 3.16 -17.03
C SER A 81 -23.80 2.42 -16.82
N PRO A 82 -23.43 1.43 -17.64
CA PRO A 82 -22.14 0.78 -17.59
C PRO A 82 -20.98 1.75 -17.76
N ALA A 83 -21.12 2.76 -18.63
CA ALA A 83 -20.12 3.80 -18.87
C ALA A 83 -19.88 4.65 -17.59
N ALA A 84 -20.97 5.14 -16.97
CA ALA A 84 -20.86 5.89 -15.72
C ALA A 84 -20.25 5.04 -14.58
N ARG A 85 -20.58 3.76 -14.50
CA ARG A 85 -19.96 2.83 -13.54
C ARG A 85 -18.48 2.65 -13.81
N THR A 86 -18.07 2.48 -15.07
CA THR A 86 -16.65 2.42 -15.46
C THR A 86 -15.92 3.70 -15.03
N ALA A 87 -16.48 4.87 -15.33
CA ALA A 87 -15.89 6.16 -14.99
C ALA A 87 -15.72 6.36 -13.47
N VAL A 88 -16.77 6.05 -12.69
CA VAL A 88 -16.71 6.16 -11.23
C VAL A 88 -15.71 5.17 -10.63
N THR A 89 -15.65 3.93 -11.15
CA THR A 89 -14.66 2.95 -10.70
C THR A 89 -13.24 3.42 -11.06
N ALA A 90 -13.02 3.98 -12.25
CA ALA A 90 -11.73 4.51 -12.67
C ALA A 90 -11.28 5.69 -11.79
N ALA A 91 -12.17 6.64 -11.52
CA ALA A 91 -11.89 7.77 -10.65
C ALA A 91 -11.59 7.35 -9.22
N ALA A 92 -12.37 6.42 -8.66
CA ALA A 92 -12.13 5.88 -7.31
C ALA A 92 -10.81 5.12 -7.25
N THR A 93 -10.49 4.31 -8.27
CA THR A 93 -9.22 3.56 -8.34
C THR A 93 -8.05 4.53 -8.39
N TRP A 94 -8.06 5.51 -9.29
CA TRP A 94 -7.04 6.55 -9.36
C TRP A 94 -6.87 7.29 -8.03
N ALA A 95 -7.96 7.69 -7.39
CA ALA A 95 -7.92 8.45 -6.14
C ALA A 95 -7.33 7.68 -4.95
N VAL A 96 -7.34 6.34 -4.98
CA VAL A 96 -6.83 5.51 -3.87
C VAL A 96 -5.46 4.88 -4.14
N LEU A 97 -5.04 4.80 -5.43
CA LEU A 97 -3.71 4.30 -5.77
C LEU A 97 -2.63 5.34 -5.47
N GLY A 98 -1.42 4.87 -5.25
CA GLY A 98 -0.23 5.70 -5.03
C GLY A 98 1.03 5.09 -5.67
N GLY A 99 0.87 4.20 -6.66
CA GLY A 99 1.97 3.44 -7.23
C GLY A 99 2.97 4.31 -7.98
N THR A 100 2.48 5.28 -8.74
CA THR A 100 3.35 6.21 -9.49
C THR A 100 4.06 7.18 -8.57
N SER A 101 3.39 7.68 -7.53
CA SER A 101 3.99 8.54 -6.52
C SER A 101 5.08 7.79 -5.74
N LEU A 102 4.84 6.55 -5.32
CA LEU A 102 5.84 5.70 -4.68
C LEU A 102 7.07 5.50 -5.55
N GLY A 103 6.87 5.20 -6.84
CA GLY A 103 7.97 5.07 -7.79
C GLY A 103 8.78 6.36 -8.00
N ARG A 104 8.12 7.53 -7.98
CA ARG A 104 8.79 8.84 -8.04
C ARG A 104 9.60 9.13 -6.79
N GLU A 105 9.09 8.80 -5.61
CA GLU A 105 9.84 8.94 -4.35
C GLU A 105 11.07 8.05 -4.34
N GLY A 106 10.95 6.78 -4.74
CA GLY A 106 12.11 5.88 -4.86
C GLY A 106 13.14 6.38 -5.88
N ALA A 107 12.71 6.88 -7.03
CA ALA A 107 13.61 7.45 -8.03
C ALA A 107 14.34 8.72 -7.51
N TYR A 108 13.64 9.56 -6.75
CA TYR A 108 14.26 10.72 -6.10
C TYR A 108 15.33 10.30 -5.09
N MET A 109 15.05 9.31 -4.25
CA MET A 109 15.98 8.79 -3.26
C MET A 109 17.24 8.20 -3.94
N SER A 110 17.06 7.39 -4.99
CA SER A 110 18.18 6.85 -5.78
C SER A 110 19.05 7.97 -6.34
N ALA A 111 18.44 8.94 -7.03
CA ALA A 111 19.16 10.03 -7.66
C ALA A 111 19.88 10.95 -6.65
N ALA A 112 19.32 11.20 -5.47
CA ALA A 112 19.95 11.98 -4.42
C ALA A 112 21.19 11.26 -3.86
N LEU A 113 21.06 9.96 -3.55
CA LEU A 113 22.14 9.16 -2.98
C LEU A 113 23.27 8.87 -4.00
N GLU A 114 22.93 8.68 -5.28
CA GLU A 114 23.91 8.52 -6.36
C GLU A 114 24.78 9.77 -6.55
N ARG A 115 24.24 10.97 -6.29
CA ARG A 115 25.01 12.22 -6.28
C ARG A 115 25.75 12.50 -4.96
N GLY A 116 25.62 11.61 -3.96
CA GLY A 116 26.18 11.83 -2.63
C GLY A 116 25.41 12.85 -1.79
N ASP A 117 24.24 13.31 -2.23
CA ASP A 117 23.40 14.27 -1.50
C ASP A 117 22.57 13.58 -0.40
N VAL A 118 23.27 13.17 0.66
CA VAL A 118 22.67 12.52 1.82
C VAL A 118 21.71 13.46 2.54
N THR A 119 21.95 14.77 2.50
CA THR A 119 21.07 15.77 3.14
C THR A 119 19.71 15.81 2.46
N ALA A 120 19.66 15.88 1.13
CA ALA A 120 18.41 15.82 0.38
C ALA A 120 17.67 14.48 0.60
N ALA A 121 18.40 13.36 0.62
CA ALA A 121 17.82 12.05 0.88
C ALA A 121 17.21 11.95 2.28
N ARG A 122 17.89 12.47 3.33
CA ARG A 122 17.33 12.54 4.70
C ARG A 122 16.08 13.39 4.76
N ALA A 123 16.06 14.56 4.14
CA ALA A 123 14.90 15.44 4.09
C ALA A 123 13.70 14.78 3.38
N ARG A 124 13.98 13.84 2.46
CA ARG A 124 12.94 13.15 1.67
C ARG A 124 12.38 11.89 2.30
N LEU A 125 13.15 11.15 3.10
CA LEU A 125 12.73 9.87 3.69
C LEU A 125 11.38 9.91 4.43
N PRO A 126 11.00 10.98 5.15
CA PRO A 126 9.68 11.07 5.81
C PRO A 126 8.47 10.96 4.88
N HIS A 127 8.66 11.08 3.56
CA HIS A 127 7.59 10.82 2.58
C HIS A 127 7.37 9.33 2.33
N LEU A 128 8.31 8.48 2.76
CA LEU A 128 8.28 7.04 2.56
C LEU A 128 7.98 6.28 3.84
N CYS A 129 8.58 6.67 4.96
CA CYS A 129 8.42 5.98 6.24
C CYS A 129 8.60 6.94 7.43
N GLY A 130 8.11 6.51 8.60
CA GLY A 130 8.21 7.27 9.86
C GLY A 130 9.55 7.12 10.61
N ARG A 131 10.60 6.59 9.96
CA ARG A 131 11.92 6.43 10.58
C ARG A 131 12.63 7.79 10.70
N ASP A 132 13.34 8.03 11.81
CA ASP A 132 14.15 9.24 11.98
C ASP A 132 15.34 9.20 10.99
N PRO A 133 15.43 10.17 10.06
CA PRO A 133 16.50 10.19 9.06
C PRO A 133 17.79 10.85 9.55
N SER A 134 17.79 11.53 10.70
CA SER A 134 18.83 12.49 11.09
C SER A 134 20.24 11.90 11.13
N ALA A 135 20.37 10.66 11.61
CA ALA A 135 21.65 9.96 11.77
C ALA A 135 21.89 8.86 10.73
N LEU A 136 20.95 8.61 9.79
CA LEU A 136 21.09 7.50 8.84
C LEU A 136 22.20 7.75 7.82
N SER A 137 23.07 6.76 7.63
CA SER A 137 24.05 6.71 6.55
C SER A 137 23.36 6.50 5.18
N SER A 138 24.12 6.68 4.10
CA SER A 138 23.62 6.42 2.73
C SER A 138 23.08 4.99 2.57
N GLY A 139 23.77 3.97 3.12
CA GLY A 139 23.31 2.58 3.07
C GLY A 139 22.02 2.34 3.88
N GLU A 140 21.91 2.96 5.06
CA GLU A 140 20.69 2.87 5.87
C GLU A 140 19.49 3.59 5.23
N LEU A 141 19.74 4.71 4.53
CA LEU A 141 18.73 5.40 3.72
C LEU A 141 18.28 4.53 2.54
N ALA A 142 19.21 3.86 1.87
CA ALA A 142 18.90 2.92 0.79
C ALA A 142 18.06 1.75 1.31
N ARG A 143 18.44 1.14 2.43
CA ARG A 143 17.69 0.07 3.09
C ARG A 143 16.29 0.52 3.47
N ALA A 144 16.15 1.67 4.15
CA ALA A 144 14.87 2.22 4.54
C ALA A 144 13.94 2.47 3.34
N THR A 145 14.53 2.93 2.22
CA THR A 145 13.80 3.17 0.97
C THR A 145 13.31 1.86 0.36
N VAL A 146 14.16 0.83 0.28
CA VAL A 146 13.79 -0.49 -0.28
C VAL A 146 12.70 -1.16 0.56
N GLU A 147 12.83 -1.14 1.90
CA GLU A 147 11.81 -1.66 2.83
C GLU A 147 10.47 -0.95 2.63
N SER A 148 10.49 0.38 2.55
CA SER A 148 9.27 1.17 2.33
C SER A 148 8.63 0.91 0.95
N ILE A 149 9.42 0.75 -0.11
CA ILE A 149 8.91 0.40 -1.44
C ILE A 149 8.25 -0.98 -1.40
N ALA A 150 8.86 -1.96 -0.73
CA ALA A 150 8.30 -3.31 -0.61
C ALA A 150 6.93 -3.30 0.10
N GLU A 151 6.83 -2.65 1.26
CA GLU A 151 5.60 -2.53 2.05
C GLU A 151 4.53 -1.75 1.29
N ASN A 152 4.85 -0.55 0.80
CA ASN A 152 3.89 0.31 0.11
C ASN A 152 3.48 -0.21 -1.28
N THR A 153 4.20 -1.15 -1.89
CA THR A 153 3.73 -1.89 -3.07
C THR A 153 2.44 -2.65 -2.75
N SER A 154 2.35 -3.26 -1.55
CA SER A 154 1.10 -3.85 -1.08
C SER A 154 0.05 -2.78 -0.79
N ASP A 155 0.37 -1.84 0.07
CA ASP A 155 -0.61 -0.94 0.69
C ASP A 155 -1.15 0.12 -0.27
N ALA A 156 -0.32 0.64 -1.16
CA ALA A 156 -0.71 1.69 -2.08
C ALA A 156 -1.25 1.17 -3.41
N VAL A 157 -1.08 -0.13 -3.75
CA VAL A 157 -1.50 -0.65 -5.05
C VAL A 157 -2.19 -2.01 -4.97
N VAL A 158 -1.51 -3.05 -4.45
CA VAL A 158 -2.07 -4.41 -4.53
C VAL A 158 -3.34 -4.52 -3.69
N ALA A 159 -3.34 -4.00 -2.47
CA ALA A 159 -4.48 -4.09 -1.59
C ALA A 159 -5.71 -3.30 -2.08
N PRO A 160 -5.59 -2.02 -2.52
CA PRO A 160 -6.71 -1.35 -3.18
C PRO A 160 -7.28 -2.13 -4.35
N LEU A 161 -6.42 -2.69 -5.22
CA LEU A 161 -6.86 -3.46 -6.38
C LEU A 161 -7.59 -4.76 -5.99
N VAL A 162 -7.11 -5.47 -4.97
CA VAL A 162 -7.78 -6.67 -4.43
C VAL A 162 -9.17 -6.31 -3.91
N TRP A 163 -9.27 -5.29 -3.05
CA TRP A 163 -10.56 -4.87 -2.50
C TRP A 163 -11.48 -4.28 -3.56
N GLY A 164 -10.93 -3.57 -4.54
CA GLY A 164 -11.67 -3.09 -5.71
C GLY A 164 -12.22 -4.21 -6.59
N ALA A 165 -11.44 -5.27 -6.82
CA ALA A 165 -11.89 -6.42 -7.58
C ALA A 165 -13.03 -7.19 -6.90
N VAL A 166 -12.94 -7.38 -5.58
CA VAL A 166 -13.91 -8.15 -4.79
C VAL A 166 -15.15 -7.33 -4.45
N ALA A 167 -14.98 -6.12 -3.92
CA ALA A 167 -16.05 -5.29 -3.35
C ALA A 167 -16.35 -4.00 -4.12
N GLY A 168 -15.67 -3.73 -5.25
CA GLY A 168 -15.90 -2.56 -6.10
C GLY A 168 -15.50 -1.24 -5.44
N VAL A 169 -16.21 -0.17 -5.79
CA VAL A 169 -15.94 1.18 -5.26
C VAL A 169 -16.04 1.22 -3.73
N PRO A 170 -17.02 0.59 -3.08
CA PRO A 170 -17.04 0.48 -1.62
C PRO A 170 -15.76 -0.13 -1.03
N GLY A 171 -15.24 -1.18 -1.66
CA GLY A 171 -14.00 -1.84 -1.24
C GLY A 171 -12.78 -0.96 -1.39
N LEU A 172 -12.64 -0.25 -2.52
CA LEU A 172 -11.58 0.72 -2.77
C LEU A 172 -11.53 1.79 -1.69
N LEU A 173 -12.67 2.45 -1.43
CA LEU A 173 -12.75 3.56 -0.50
C LEU A 173 -12.60 3.11 0.96
N ALA A 174 -13.22 1.98 1.34
CA ALA A 174 -13.11 1.44 2.69
C ALA A 174 -11.67 1.02 3.00
N TYR A 175 -11.01 0.30 2.09
CA TYR A 175 -9.62 -0.07 2.28
C TYR A 175 -8.71 1.16 2.44
N ARG A 176 -8.84 2.16 1.55
CA ARG A 176 -8.02 3.37 1.66
C ARG A 176 -8.28 4.14 2.94
N ALA A 177 -9.53 4.14 3.42
CA ALA A 177 -9.88 4.72 4.71
C ALA A 177 -9.16 3.97 5.86
N VAL A 178 -9.20 2.64 5.88
CA VAL A 178 -8.51 1.80 6.88
C VAL A 178 -7.02 2.13 6.91
N ASN A 179 -6.34 2.06 5.78
CA ASN A 179 -4.92 2.33 5.66
C ASN A 179 -4.55 3.77 6.09
N THR A 180 -5.39 4.76 5.74
CA THR A 180 -5.19 6.15 6.17
C THR A 180 -5.36 6.32 7.67
N LEU A 181 -6.35 5.65 8.29
CA LEU A 181 -6.57 5.72 9.74
C LEU A 181 -5.43 5.04 10.51
N ASP A 182 -4.89 3.93 10.01
CA ASP A 182 -3.72 3.29 10.60
C ASP A 182 -2.52 4.25 10.58
N ALA A 183 -2.23 4.85 9.43
CA ALA A 183 -1.16 5.84 9.32
C ALA A 183 -1.34 7.04 10.27
N MET A 184 -2.60 7.47 10.53
CA MET A 184 -2.90 8.60 11.42
C MET A 184 -2.81 8.26 12.91
N VAL A 185 -3.36 7.12 13.32
CA VAL A 185 -3.57 6.79 14.74
C VAL A 185 -3.13 5.39 15.15
N GLY A 186 -2.75 4.50 14.20
CA GLY A 186 -2.39 3.11 14.48
C GLY A 186 -1.00 2.92 15.11
N HIS A 187 -0.15 3.94 15.05
CA HIS A 187 1.20 3.87 15.61
C HIS A 187 1.20 3.85 17.15
N ARG A 188 2.14 3.08 17.71
CA ARG A 188 2.27 2.95 19.17
C ARG A 188 2.85 4.24 19.77
N SER A 189 1.98 4.98 20.44
CA SER A 189 2.35 6.17 21.22
C SER A 189 1.47 6.24 22.48
N ALA A 190 1.89 6.98 23.51
CA ALA A 190 1.11 7.17 24.73
C ALA A 190 -0.32 7.71 24.44
N ARG A 191 -0.48 8.45 23.34
CA ARG A 191 -1.76 8.97 22.88
C ARG A 191 -2.63 7.88 22.26
N TYR A 192 -2.07 7.06 21.37
CA TYR A 192 -2.85 6.20 20.48
C TYR A 192 -2.84 4.72 20.84
N GLU A 193 -2.08 4.27 21.85
CA GLU A 193 -1.95 2.86 22.23
C GLU A 193 -3.31 2.14 22.40
N ARG A 194 -4.30 2.83 22.99
CA ARG A 194 -5.65 2.29 23.15
C ARG A 194 -6.59 2.74 22.03
N PHE A 195 -6.59 4.03 21.71
CA PHE A 195 -7.49 4.60 20.72
C PHE A 195 -7.20 4.06 19.30
N GLY A 196 -5.93 4.01 18.90
CA GLY A 196 -5.50 3.53 17.58
C GLY A 196 -5.55 2.03 17.39
N TRP A 197 -5.74 1.26 18.47
CA TRP A 197 -5.75 -0.21 18.41
C TRP A 197 -6.68 -0.77 17.33
N ALA A 198 -7.87 -0.20 17.19
CA ALA A 198 -8.85 -0.69 16.22
C ALA A 198 -8.42 -0.41 14.76
N ALA A 199 -7.80 0.75 14.50
CA ALA A 199 -7.26 1.08 13.18
C ALA A 199 -6.13 0.12 12.81
N ALA A 200 -5.15 -0.08 13.69
CA ALA A 200 -4.04 -0.99 13.46
C ALA A 200 -4.50 -2.44 13.23
N ARG A 201 -5.45 -2.94 14.03
CA ARG A 201 -5.96 -4.31 13.85
C ARG A 201 -6.79 -4.50 12.59
N LEU A 202 -7.57 -3.50 12.21
CA LEU A 202 -8.35 -3.57 10.98
C LEU A 202 -7.44 -3.51 9.75
N ASP A 203 -6.38 -2.69 9.79
CA ASP A 203 -5.36 -2.65 8.75
C ASP A 203 -4.60 -3.98 8.64
N ASP A 204 -4.19 -4.57 9.77
CA ASP A 204 -3.57 -5.91 9.80
C ASP A 204 -4.45 -6.96 9.07
N VAL A 205 -5.76 -6.95 9.31
CA VAL A 205 -6.72 -7.86 8.68
C VAL A 205 -6.94 -7.53 7.21
N ALA A 206 -7.10 -6.25 6.88
CA ALA A 206 -7.36 -5.80 5.51
C ALA A 206 -6.17 -6.09 4.57
N ASN A 207 -4.96 -6.06 5.10
CA ASN A 207 -3.72 -6.34 4.38
C ASN A 207 -3.32 -7.83 4.39
N PHE A 208 -3.99 -8.69 5.17
CA PHE A 208 -3.57 -10.08 5.33
C PHE A 208 -3.46 -10.83 3.99
N VAL A 209 -4.48 -10.79 3.17
CA VAL A 209 -4.48 -11.43 1.83
C VAL A 209 -3.62 -10.64 0.83
N PRO A 210 -3.78 -9.30 0.69
CA PRO A 210 -2.97 -8.50 -0.22
C PRO A 210 -1.46 -8.66 -0.05
N ALA A 211 -0.93 -8.63 1.17
CA ALA A 211 0.49 -8.77 1.42
C ALA A 211 1.05 -10.13 0.94
N ARG A 212 0.26 -11.20 1.07
CA ARG A 212 0.62 -12.53 0.56
C ARG A 212 0.61 -12.58 -0.95
N ILE A 213 -0.39 -11.95 -1.58
CA ILE A 213 -0.43 -11.78 -3.04
C ILE A 213 0.79 -11.00 -3.49
N THR A 214 1.12 -9.88 -2.84
CA THR A 214 2.31 -9.06 -3.14
C THR A 214 3.59 -9.89 -3.07
N GLY A 215 3.79 -10.66 -1.99
CA GLY A 215 4.97 -11.53 -1.84
C GLY A 215 5.08 -12.60 -2.92
N VAL A 216 3.96 -13.24 -3.29
CA VAL A 216 3.92 -14.22 -4.39
C VAL A 216 4.22 -13.56 -5.73
N LEU A 217 3.60 -12.42 -6.03
CA LEU A 217 3.84 -11.69 -7.28
C LEU A 217 5.28 -11.20 -7.37
N ALA A 218 5.86 -10.64 -6.30
CA ALA A 218 7.25 -10.23 -6.25
C ALA A 218 8.19 -11.41 -6.55
N SER A 219 7.88 -12.59 -6.00
CA SER A 219 8.65 -13.81 -6.29
C SER A 219 8.54 -14.23 -7.76
N LEU A 220 7.35 -14.16 -8.35
CA LEU A 220 7.14 -14.55 -9.74
C LEU A 220 7.86 -13.63 -10.74
N VAL A 221 7.85 -12.32 -10.47
CA VAL A 221 8.44 -11.32 -11.38
C VAL A 221 9.91 -10.97 -11.04
N ALA A 222 10.52 -11.61 -10.04
CA ALA A 222 11.92 -11.39 -9.65
C ALA A 222 12.92 -11.46 -10.83
N PRO A 223 12.77 -12.35 -11.82
CA PRO A 223 13.68 -12.39 -12.99
C PRO A 223 13.74 -11.07 -13.78
N LEU A 224 12.68 -10.25 -13.75
CA LEU A 224 12.64 -8.96 -14.47
C LEU A 224 13.62 -7.92 -13.89
N VAL A 225 14.15 -8.18 -12.69
CA VAL A 225 15.14 -7.31 -12.03
C VAL A 225 16.48 -8.03 -11.81
N GLY A 226 16.72 -9.12 -12.54
CA GLY A 226 17.95 -9.92 -12.43
C GLY A 226 18.00 -10.81 -11.18
N GLY A 227 16.84 -11.07 -10.55
CA GLY A 227 16.72 -11.94 -9.38
C GLY A 227 16.24 -13.34 -9.71
N SER A 228 16.03 -14.16 -8.66
CA SER A 228 15.57 -15.53 -8.76
C SER A 228 14.20 -15.70 -8.12
N SER A 229 13.20 -16.18 -8.87
CA SER A 229 11.87 -16.52 -8.34
C SER A 229 11.95 -17.56 -7.23
N ARG A 230 12.86 -18.54 -7.36
CA ARG A 230 13.06 -19.60 -6.36
C ARG A 230 13.60 -19.00 -5.05
N GLN A 231 14.60 -18.13 -5.13
CA GLN A 231 15.19 -17.47 -3.96
C GLN A 231 14.17 -16.55 -3.29
N ALA A 232 13.46 -15.72 -4.05
CA ALA A 232 12.42 -14.85 -3.51
C ALA A 232 11.31 -15.64 -2.80
N ALA A 233 10.84 -16.76 -3.39
CA ALA A 233 9.86 -17.63 -2.76
C ALA A 233 10.40 -18.36 -1.53
N ALA A 234 11.69 -18.71 -1.50
CA ALA A 234 12.33 -19.30 -0.34
C ALA A 234 12.41 -18.32 0.84
N MET A 235 12.82 -17.05 0.58
CA MET A 235 12.86 -16.00 1.60
C MET A 235 11.46 -15.64 2.11
N LEU A 236 10.48 -15.52 1.21
CA LEU A 236 9.08 -15.29 1.59
C LEU A 236 8.57 -16.36 2.57
N ARG A 237 8.88 -17.64 2.34
CA ARG A 237 8.45 -18.73 3.22
C ARG A 237 9.22 -18.73 4.53
N ARG A 238 10.56 -18.59 4.49
CA ARG A 238 11.45 -18.68 5.64
C ARG A 238 11.30 -17.46 6.57
N ASP A 239 11.31 -16.25 6.02
CA ASP A 239 11.49 -15.02 6.78
C ASP A 239 10.21 -14.19 6.90
N GLY A 240 9.26 -14.31 5.96
CA GLY A 240 8.10 -13.46 5.87
C GLY A 240 7.16 -13.45 7.08
N HIS A 241 7.30 -14.40 8.02
CA HIS A 241 6.54 -14.45 9.27
C HIS A 241 7.30 -13.90 10.49
N ARG A 242 8.59 -13.56 10.33
CA ARG A 242 9.46 -13.14 11.44
C ARG A 242 9.26 -11.68 11.83
N HIS A 243 8.72 -10.86 10.92
CA HIS A 243 8.47 -9.44 11.16
C HIS A 243 7.35 -9.22 12.17
N PRO A 244 7.41 -8.16 13.03
CA PRO A 244 6.34 -7.82 13.99
C PRO A 244 4.98 -7.55 13.34
N SER A 245 4.95 -6.96 12.13
CA SER A 245 3.73 -6.85 11.32
C SER A 245 3.48 -8.18 10.60
N PRO A 246 2.24 -8.72 10.62
CA PRO A 246 1.90 -9.95 9.93
C PRO A 246 1.93 -9.83 8.40
N ASN A 247 2.05 -8.60 7.89
CA ASN A 247 1.93 -8.21 6.48
C ASN A 247 3.24 -7.70 5.89
N SER A 248 3.85 -6.67 6.48
CA SER A 248 5.08 -6.02 5.96
C SER A 248 6.20 -7.04 5.71
N GLY A 249 6.41 -7.97 6.66
CA GLY A 249 7.43 -9.01 6.51
C GLY A 249 7.24 -9.90 5.30
N ARG A 250 6.00 -10.11 4.84
CA ARG A 250 5.74 -10.89 3.61
C ARG A 250 6.24 -10.15 2.37
N CYS A 251 6.03 -8.85 2.32
CA CYS A 251 6.48 -8.01 1.22
C CYS A 251 8.01 -7.85 1.25
N GLU A 252 8.55 -7.48 2.42
CA GLU A 252 9.98 -7.24 2.59
C GLU A 252 10.82 -8.50 2.32
N ALA A 253 10.43 -9.67 2.85
CA ALA A 253 11.16 -10.92 2.61
C ALA A 253 11.16 -11.34 1.13
N ALA A 254 10.04 -11.15 0.42
CA ALA A 254 9.98 -11.45 -1.01
C ALA A 254 10.84 -10.49 -1.83
N PHE A 255 10.83 -9.20 -1.51
CA PHE A 255 11.69 -8.19 -2.14
C PHE A 255 13.16 -8.45 -1.84
N ALA A 256 13.51 -8.75 -0.58
CA ALA A 256 14.87 -9.12 -0.20
C ALA A 256 15.40 -10.29 -1.04
N GLY A 257 14.61 -11.36 -1.15
CA GLY A 257 14.99 -12.52 -1.97
C GLY A 257 15.03 -12.24 -3.47
N ALA A 258 14.14 -11.38 -3.99
CA ALA A 258 14.11 -10.99 -5.40
C ALA A 258 15.29 -10.10 -5.79
N LEU A 259 15.78 -9.27 -4.86
CA LEU A 259 16.91 -8.37 -5.08
C LEU A 259 18.26 -9.00 -4.70
N GLY A 260 18.24 -10.09 -3.91
CA GLY A 260 19.45 -10.74 -3.37
C GLY A 260 20.11 -9.92 -2.26
N VAL A 261 19.31 -9.22 -1.46
CA VAL A 261 19.78 -8.33 -0.38
C VAL A 261 19.23 -8.77 0.98
N ARG A 262 19.75 -8.16 2.05
CA ARG A 262 19.30 -8.36 3.42
C ARG A 262 18.64 -7.09 3.96
N LEU A 263 17.39 -7.22 4.41
CA LEU A 263 16.56 -6.17 5.00
C LEU A 263 16.39 -6.40 6.51
N GLY A 264 15.89 -5.39 7.23
CA GLY A 264 15.74 -5.45 8.68
C GLY A 264 16.94 -4.89 9.45
N GLY A 265 17.15 -5.37 10.68
CA GLY A 265 18.21 -4.87 11.57
C GLY A 265 17.74 -3.69 12.44
N ARG A 266 18.68 -2.82 12.83
CA ARG A 266 18.42 -1.69 13.76
C ARG A 266 17.68 -0.56 13.03
N ASN A 267 16.57 -0.12 13.61
CA ASN A 267 15.77 1.03 13.17
C ASN A 267 15.59 2.03 14.32
N ASP A 268 15.66 3.32 14.03
CA ASP A 268 15.42 4.40 14.97
C ASP A 268 14.14 5.17 14.59
N TYR A 269 13.26 5.37 15.56
CA TYR A 269 12.00 6.11 15.43
C TYR A 269 11.96 7.24 16.45
N GLY A 270 12.84 8.23 16.29
CA GLY A 270 12.91 9.39 17.17
C GLY A 270 13.35 9.02 18.59
N GLY A 271 14.43 8.25 18.73
CA GLY A 271 14.98 7.79 20.01
C GLY A 271 14.43 6.44 20.50
N ARG A 272 13.39 5.89 19.84
CA ARG A 272 12.95 4.52 20.07
C ARG A 272 13.63 3.57 19.10
N ILE A 273 14.61 2.82 19.61
CA ILE A 273 15.33 1.81 18.83
C ILE A 273 14.51 0.53 18.76
N GLU A 274 14.26 0.04 17.55
CA GLU A 274 13.66 -1.27 17.28
C GLU A 274 14.66 -2.14 16.54
N HIS A 275 14.86 -3.36 17.04
CA HIS A 275 15.61 -4.40 16.32
C HIS A 275 14.61 -5.29 15.57
N ARG A 276 14.55 -5.13 14.25
CA ARG A 276 13.73 -5.99 13.40
C ARG A 276 14.54 -7.21 12.97
N PRO A 277 13.90 -8.40 12.88
CA PRO A 277 14.55 -9.59 12.34
C PRO A 277 15.11 -9.31 10.95
N GLU A 278 16.31 -9.79 10.69
CA GLU A 278 16.87 -9.74 9.34
C GLU A 278 16.16 -10.73 8.42
N MET A 279 15.88 -10.31 7.20
CA MET A 279 15.15 -11.05 6.17
C MET A 279 15.96 -11.01 4.86
N GLY A 280 16.03 -12.15 4.19
CA GLY A 280 16.84 -12.31 2.99
C GLY A 280 18.27 -12.76 3.28
N GLU A 281 19.06 -12.84 2.22
CA GLU A 281 20.48 -13.24 2.21
C GLU A 281 21.26 -12.24 1.37
N GLY A 282 22.56 -12.14 1.62
CA GLY A 282 23.44 -11.18 0.93
C GLY A 282 23.73 -9.95 1.78
N ASP A 283 24.26 -8.93 1.14
CA ASP A 283 24.65 -7.67 1.76
C ASP A 283 23.43 -6.75 1.98
N PRO A 284 23.54 -5.74 2.87
CA PRO A 284 22.56 -4.67 2.94
C PRO A 284 22.38 -3.99 1.58
N PRO A 285 21.19 -3.43 1.28
CA PRO A 285 20.94 -2.79 -0.01
C PRO A 285 21.93 -1.66 -0.33
N ALA A 286 22.49 -1.70 -1.52
CA ALA A 286 23.20 -0.58 -2.11
C ALA A 286 22.23 0.45 -2.71
N VAL A 287 22.72 1.64 -3.05
CA VAL A 287 21.91 2.70 -3.68
C VAL A 287 21.26 2.22 -4.99
N THR A 288 21.96 1.41 -5.77
CA THR A 288 21.47 0.81 -7.02
C THR A 288 20.26 -0.11 -6.82
N ASP A 289 20.11 -0.70 -5.64
CA ASP A 289 18.99 -1.58 -5.33
C ASP A 289 17.66 -0.82 -5.17
N ILE A 290 17.72 0.49 -4.89
CA ILE A 290 16.53 1.35 -4.90
C ILE A 290 15.87 1.32 -6.28
N SER A 291 16.63 1.58 -7.34
CA SER A 291 16.11 1.54 -8.72
C SER A 291 15.62 0.15 -9.12
N ARG A 292 16.28 -0.92 -8.64
CA ARG A 292 15.82 -2.31 -8.84
C ARG A 292 14.50 -2.58 -8.10
N SER A 293 14.36 -2.09 -6.86
CA SER A 293 13.11 -2.24 -6.07
C SER A 293 11.94 -1.49 -6.71
N VAL A 294 12.17 -0.29 -7.27
CA VAL A 294 11.13 0.46 -8.03
C VAL A 294 10.69 -0.31 -9.27
N ARG A 295 11.62 -0.92 -10.02
CA ARG A 295 11.26 -1.76 -11.18
C ARG A 295 10.47 -2.99 -10.77
N LEU A 296 10.88 -3.65 -9.69
CA LEU A 296 10.17 -4.80 -9.11
C LEU A 296 8.74 -4.41 -8.71
N ALA A 297 8.57 -3.31 -7.96
CA ALA A 297 7.28 -2.77 -7.57
C ALA A 297 6.37 -2.50 -8.77
N ARG A 298 6.90 -1.87 -9.85
CA ARG A 298 6.14 -1.64 -11.09
C ARG A 298 5.67 -2.94 -11.75
N ALA A 299 6.52 -3.96 -11.80
CA ALA A 299 6.16 -5.26 -12.35
C ALA A 299 5.07 -5.95 -11.52
N VAL A 300 5.18 -5.91 -10.19
CA VAL A 300 4.15 -6.40 -9.25
C VAL A 300 2.83 -5.66 -9.47
N ASN A 301 2.86 -4.32 -9.54
CA ASN A 301 1.68 -3.48 -9.72
C ASN A 301 0.94 -3.79 -11.03
N LEU A 302 1.66 -3.94 -12.13
CA LEU A 302 1.07 -4.26 -13.44
C LEU A 302 0.44 -5.66 -13.43
N THR A 303 1.12 -6.64 -12.84
CA THR A 303 0.59 -8.00 -12.72
C THR A 303 -0.65 -8.03 -11.82
N ALA A 304 -0.62 -7.31 -10.68
CA ALA A 304 -1.76 -7.20 -9.79
C ALA A 304 -2.96 -6.52 -10.46
N ALA A 305 -2.74 -5.46 -11.24
CA ALA A 305 -3.78 -4.78 -12.01
C ALA A 305 -4.47 -5.72 -13.02
N THR A 306 -3.68 -6.51 -13.74
CA THR A 306 -4.18 -7.50 -14.68
C THR A 306 -5.03 -8.58 -13.99
N LEU A 307 -4.54 -9.11 -12.86
CA LEU A 307 -5.26 -10.11 -12.08
C LEU A 307 -6.53 -9.54 -11.45
N ALA A 308 -6.50 -8.32 -10.94
CA ALA A 308 -7.67 -7.65 -10.36
C ALA A 308 -8.77 -7.42 -11.41
N ALA A 309 -8.39 -6.97 -12.61
CA ALA A 309 -9.33 -6.81 -13.72
C ALA A 309 -9.94 -8.15 -14.15
N ALA A 310 -9.12 -9.20 -14.30
CA ALA A 310 -9.59 -10.54 -14.62
C ALA A 310 -10.53 -11.10 -13.56
N THR A 311 -10.21 -10.93 -12.27
CA THR A 311 -11.04 -11.36 -11.14
C THR A 311 -12.38 -10.62 -11.12
N ALA A 312 -12.37 -9.29 -11.28
CA ALA A 312 -13.59 -8.49 -11.34
C ALA A 312 -14.53 -8.93 -12.46
N TRP A 313 -13.98 -9.33 -13.60
CA TRP A 313 -14.73 -9.87 -14.72
C TRP A 313 -15.30 -11.27 -14.43
N ALA A 314 -14.48 -12.19 -13.88
CA ALA A 314 -14.86 -13.59 -13.65
C ALA A 314 -15.92 -13.76 -12.55
N VAL A 315 -15.80 -13.03 -11.43
CA VAL A 315 -16.75 -13.12 -10.30
C VAL A 315 -18.18 -12.84 -10.73
N HIS A 316 -18.39 -11.93 -11.66
CA HIS A 316 -19.73 -11.58 -12.14
C HIS A 316 -20.27 -12.52 -13.23
N ARG A 317 -19.41 -13.33 -13.86
CA ARG A 317 -19.84 -14.40 -14.80
C ARG A 317 -20.43 -15.60 -14.07
N ARG A 318 -19.81 -15.99 -12.93
CA ARG A 318 -20.28 -17.17 -12.15
C ARG A 318 -21.64 -16.99 -11.50
N ARG A 319 -22.07 -15.76 -11.22
CA ARG A 319 -23.43 -15.47 -10.67
C ARG A 319 -24.55 -15.57 -11.72
N ARG A 320 -24.24 -15.99 -12.95
CA ARG A 320 -25.21 -16.26 -14.04
C ARG A 320 -25.50 -17.76 -14.24
N ARG A 321 -24.73 -18.63 -13.61
CA ARG A 321 -24.99 -20.08 -13.60
C ARG A 321 -25.59 -20.48 -12.24
#